data_a80798e1f947605e95c71292114acd90
#
_entry.id   a80798e1f947605e95c71292114acd90
#
_cell.length_a   1.000
_cell.length_b   1.000
_cell.length_c   1.000
_cell.angle_alpha   90.00
_cell.angle_beta   90.00
_cell.angle_gamma   90.00
#
_symmetry.space_group_name_H-M   'P 1'
#
loop_
_entity.id
_entity.type
_entity.pdbx_description
1 polymer ?
#
loop_
_entity_poly.entity_id
_entity_poly.type
_entity_poly.pdbx_seq_one_letter_code
_entity_poly.pdbx_strand_id
1 'polypeptide(L)'
;MTVRVAINGFGRIGRNYFRAAKATGADIEFVAINDLGSIDQMALLLRNDSVHGRFPEKISAGKKELRVGNDRVKVFSERNPEDLPWGELNIDVVIESTGVFNSKEAASAHRRAGAPKVLISAPATCDATFVLGVNDDTYDPAHHHVISNASCTTNCFAPMVKVLDDKFGVVEGLMTTAHGYTGDQSLVDGPHRDPRRARAAAINIVPTTTGAARATGLVMKKMNGKLDGIALRVPIPDGSLTDFTAVLKKPATVEQINAAFKEASLKGSLKNVLEYSEEPLVSSDIVGQPASCIFDSGLTMSMGTLVKIAGWYDNEMGYSTRLVELTTIVGKRKAKKAPAKKKAPAKKKAAAKKPAKKKWAFLNSRTLVT
;
A
#
# COMPACT_ATOMS: atom_id res chain seq x y z
N MET A 1 -15.21 14.94 8.06
CA MET A 1 -15.30 15.20 6.61
C MET A 1 -15.02 13.89 5.89
N THR A 2 -15.93 13.44 5.09
CA THR A 2 -15.80 12.25 4.26
C THR A 2 -14.63 12.39 3.30
N VAL A 3 -13.77 11.38 3.23
CA VAL A 3 -12.59 11.38 2.33
C VAL A 3 -13.03 10.91 0.96
N ARG A 4 -12.80 11.71 -0.07
CA ARG A 4 -13.15 11.39 -1.46
C ARG A 4 -12.02 10.62 -2.13
N VAL A 5 -12.28 9.38 -2.49
CA VAL A 5 -11.27 8.43 -2.94
C VAL A 5 -11.50 7.99 -4.38
N ALA A 6 -10.41 7.90 -5.13
CA ALA A 6 -10.35 7.15 -6.38
C ALA A 6 -9.40 5.94 -6.22
N ILE A 7 -9.72 4.83 -6.89
CA ILE A 7 -8.90 3.63 -6.93
C ILE A 7 -8.35 3.46 -8.34
N ASN A 8 -7.03 3.41 -8.48
CA ASN A 8 -6.35 3.05 -9.71
C ASN A 8 -5.85 1.60 -9.62
N GLY A 9 -6.45 0.71 -10.40
CA GLY A 9 -6.28 -0.73 -10.31
C GLY A 9 -7.31 -1.40 -9.39
N PHE A 10 -8.31 -2.04 -9.98
CA PHE A 10 -9.37 -2.75 -9.25
C PHE A 10 -9.13 -4.27 -9.22
N GLY A 11 -7.84 -4.64 -9.03
CA GLY A 11 -7.34 -5.99 -8.80
C GLY A 11 -7.70 -6.54 -7.42
N ARG A 12 -6.93 -7.53 -6.91
CA ARG A 12 -7.17 -8.10 -5.57
C ARG A 12 -7.21 -7.01 -4.49
N ILE A 13 -6.14 -6.21 -4.38
CA ILE A 13 -6.01 -5.20 -3.32
C ILE A 13 -7.03 -4.07 -3.49
N GLY A 14 -7.24 -3.56 -4.69
CA GLY A 14 -8.24 -2.51 -4.92
C GLY A 14 -9.66 -2.94 -4.52
N ARG A 15 -10.03 -4.20 -4.82
CA ARG A 15 -11.33 -4.75 -4.39
C ARG A 15 -11.40 -5.02 -2.89
N ASN A 16 -10.33 -5.56 -2.30
CA ASN A 16 -10.31 -5.82 -0.85
C ASN A 16 -10.25 -4.53 -0.03
N TYR A 17 -9.57 -3.50 -0.54
CA TYR A 17 -9.65 -2.15 0.03
C TYR A 17 -11.10 -1.62 0.03
N PHE A 18 -11.81 -1.78 -1.08
CA PHE A 18 -13.22 -1.41 -1.17
C PHE A 18 -14.07 -2.20 -0.17
N ARG A 19 -13.87 -3.53 -0.09
CA ARG A 19 -14.55 -4.42 0.87
C ARG A 19 -14.27 -4.03 2.31
N ALA A 20 -13.00 -3.80 2.67
CA ALA A 20 -12.58 -3.41 4.01
C ALA A 20 -13.20 -2.06 4.44
N ALA A 21 -13.21 -1.06 3.54
CA ALA A 21 -13.80 0.24 3.83
C ALA A 21 -15.32 0.14 4.10
N LYS A 22 -16.03 -0.69 3.33
CA LYS A 22 -17.47 -0.93 3.54
C LYS A 22 -17.72 -1.71 4.83
N ALA A 23 -16.93 -2.75 5.11
CA ALA A 23 -17.07 -3.57 6.31
C ALA A 23 -16.80 -2.79 7.60
N THR A 24 -15.83 -1.87 7.58
CA THR A 24 -15.48 -1.05 8.75
C THR A 24 -16.36 0.20 8.91
N GLY A 25 -17.22 0.51 7.94
CA GLY A 25 -18.01 1.75 7.94
C GLY A 25 -17.13 3.01 7.87
N ALA A 26 -15.97 2.93 7.21
CA ALA A 26 -15.05 4.05 7.10
C ALA A 26 -15.71 5.26 6.43
N ASP A 27 -15.42 6.48 6.93
CA ASP A 27 -15.94 7.74 6.37
C ASP A 27 -15.22 8.08 5.03
N ILE A 28 -15.45 7.21 4.02
CA ILE A 28 -14.87 7.26 2.68
C ILE A 28 -15.99 7.26 1.63
N GLU A 29 -15.91 8.19 0.67
CA GLU A 29 -16.73 8.21 -0.53
C GLU A 29 -15.91 7.67 -1.72
N PHE A 30 -16.32 6.54 -2.28
CA PHE A 30 -15.73 6.02 -3.51
C PHE A 30 -16.28 6.78 -4.72
N VAL A 31 -15.50 7.69 -5.27
CA VAL A 31 -15.90 8.56 -6.38
C VAL A 31 -15.65 7.92 -7.72
N ALA A 32 -14.49 7.25 -7.87
CA ALA A 32 -14.07 6.69 -9.14
C ALA A 32 -13.18 5.45 -8.98
N ILE A 33 -13.21 4.61 -10.00
CA ILE A 33 -12.29 3.50 -10.24
C ILE A 33 -11.71 3.68 -11.63
N ASN A 34 -10.41 3.47 -11.79
CA ASN A 34 -9.76 3.30 -13.08
C ASN A 34 -9.18 1.88 -13.17
N ASP A 35 -9.57 1.14 -14.20
CA ASP A 35 -9.03 -0.19 -14.48
C ASP A 35 -9.24 -0.53 -15.95
N LEU A 36 -8.37 -1.35 -16.54
CA LEU A 36 -8.43 -1.71 -17.97
C LEU A 36 -9.40 -2.85 -18.26
N GLY A 37 -9.92 -3.52 -17.23
CA GLY A 37 -10.96 -4.55 -17.34
C GLY A 37 -12.35 -3.96 -17.62
N SER A 38 -13.30 -4.81 -18.00
CA SER A 38 -14.68 -4.39 -18.21
C SER A 38 -15.42 -4.16 -16.88
N ILE A 39 -16.39 -3.24 -16.88
CA ILE A 39 -17.21 -2.95 -15.69
C ILE A 39 -17.98 -4.19 -15.24
N ASP A 40 -18.46 -5.01 -16.18
CA ASP A 40 -19.15 -6.26 -15.87
C ASP A 40 -18.25 -7.24 -15.12
N GLN A 41 -16.99 -7.35 -15.54
CA GLN A 41 -16.01 -8.19 -14.86
C GLN A 41 -15.65 -7.63 -13.47
N MET A 42 -15.49 -6.32 -13.33
CA MET A 42 -15.31 -5.68 -12.03
C MET A 42 -16.49 -5.97 -11.08
N ALA A 43 -17.72 -5.84 -11.58
CA ALA A 43 -18.94 -6.12 -10.82
C ALA A 43 -19.02 -7.61 -10.41
N LEU A 44 -18.67 -8.52 -11.32
CA LEU A 44 -18.63 -9.96 -11.06
C LEU A 44 -17.63 -10.31 -9.96
N LEU A 45 -16.37 -9.82 -10.10
CA LEU A 45 -15.28 -10.12 -9.19
C LEU A 45 -15.39 -9.41 -7.84
N LEU A 46 -16.08 -8.27 -7.75
CA LEU A 46 -16.40 -7.65 -6.46
C LEU A 46 -17.53 -8.41 -5.75
N ARG A 47 -18.54 -8.88 -6.52
CA ARG A 47 -19.68 -9.61 -5.98
C ARG A 47 -19.30 -10.97 -5.43
N ASN A 48 -18.44 -11.70 -6.14
CA ASN A 48 -18.06 -13.06 -5.80
C ASN A 48 -16.54 -13.12 -5.67
N ASP A 49 -16.08 -13.43 -4.48
CA ASP A 49 -14.65 -13.59 -4.19
C ASP A 49 -14.40 -15.01 -3.71
N SER A 50 -13.39 -15.69 -4.27
CA SER A 50 -13.09 -17.08 -3.95
C SER A 50 -12.51 -17.26 -2.55
N VAL A 51 -11.94 -16.21 -1.96
CA VAL A 51 -11.33 -16.20 -0.63
C VAL A 51 -12.30 -15.59 0.39
N HIS A 52 -12.80 -14.38 0.11
CA HIS A 52 -13.63 -13.60 1.06
C HIS A 52 -15.15 -13.77 0.83
N GLY A 53 -15.55 -14.65 -0.07
CA GLY A 53 -16.95 -14.96 -0.30
C GLY A 53 -17.75 -13.83 -0.96
N ARG A 54 -19.07 -13.93 -0.85
CA ARG A 54 -20.00 -13.02 -1.52
C ARG A 54 -20.06 -11.66 -0.82
N PHE A 55 -20.02 -10.58 -1.62
CA PHE A 55 -20.21 -9.23 -1.11
C PHE A 55 -21.66 -9.02 -0.61
N PRO A 56 -21.88 -8.41 0.57
CA PRO A 56 -23.20 -8.34 1.19
C PRO A 56 -24.19 -7.42 0.46
N GLU A 57 -23.70 -6.36 -0.19
CA GLU A 57 -24.54 -5.40 -0.88
C GLU A 57 -24.81 -5.81 -2.34
N LYS A 58 -25.90 -5.30 -2.92
CA LYS A 58 -26.22 -5.51 -4.35
C LYS A 58 -25.23 -4.76 -5.23
N ILE A 59 -24.65 -5.47 -6.20
CA ILE A 59 -23.70 -4.90 -7.16
C ILE A 59 -24.25 -5.04 -8.57
N SER A 60 -24.17 -3.95 -9.35
CA SER A 60 -24.54 -3.96 -10.77
C SER A 60 -23.63 -3.05 -11.59
N ALA A 61 -23.38 -3.45 -12.83
CA ALA A 61 -22.67 -2.67 -13.83
C ALA A 61 -23.60 -1.71 -14.56
N GLY A 62 -23.20 -0.45 -14.69
CA GLY A 62 -23.81 0.53 -15.60
C GLY A 62 -22.90 0.77 -16.81
N LYS A 63 -23.25 1.73 -17.68
CA LYS A 63 -22.44 2.02 -18.89
C LYS A 63 -21.04 2.60 -18.55
N LYS A 64 -20.95 3.44 -17.52
CA LYS A 64 -19.71 4.10 -17.07
C LYS A 64 -19.64 4.20 -15.54
N GLU A 65 -20.33 3.33 -14.84
CA GLU A 65 -20.38 3.33 -13.38
C GLU A 65 -20.55 1.92 -12.83
N LEU A 66 -19.95 1.68 -11.68
CA LEU A 66 -20.23 0.53 -10.83
C LEU A 66 -21.19 0.98 -9.73
N ARG A 67 -22.29 0.24 -9.53
CA ARG A 67 -23.27 0.52 -8.47
C ARG A 67 -23.11 -0.52 -7.37
N VAL A 68 -22.92 -0.06 -6.14
CA VAL A 68 -22.76 -0.91 -4.95
C VAL A 68 -23.68 -0.38 -3.85
N GLY A 69 -24.77 -1.09 -3.57
CA GLY A 69 -25.84 -0.57 -2.71
C GLY A 69 -26.36 0.76 -3.25
N ASN A 70 -26.19 1.82 -2.49
CA ASN A 70 -26.56 3.20 -2.86
C ASN A 70 -25.42 3.98 -3.55
N ASP A 71 -24.20 3.45 -3.56
CA ASP A 71 -23.06 4.15 -4.13
C ASP A 71 -23.03 4.03 -5.65
N ARG A 72 -22.64 5.11 -6.31
CA ARG A 72 -22.42 5.20 -7.75
C ARG A 72 -20.96 5.62 -8.00
N VAL A 73 -20.13 4.65 -8.36
CA VAL A 73 -18.70 4.84 -8.57
C VAL A 73 -18.43 4.96 -10.06
N LYS A 74 -17.90 6.09 -10.52
CA LYS A 74 -17.52 6.28 -11.92
C LYS A 74 -16.41 5.33 -12.30
N VAL A 75 -16.45 4.80 -13.53
CA VAL A 75 -15.41 3.88 -14.03
C VAL A 75 -14.74 4.48 -15.25
N PHE A 76 -13.42 4.52 -15.20
CA PHE A 76 -12.52 4.94 -16.26
C PHE A 76 -11.68 3.75 -16.73
N SER A 77 -11.09 3.86 -17.92
CA SER A 77 -10.20 2.83 -18.49
C SER A 77 -9.01 3.50 -19.19
N GLU A 78 -8.26 4.29 -18.42
CA GLU A 78 -7.12 5.06 -18.91
C GLU A 78 -5.80 4.40 -18.49
N ARG A 79 -4.88 4.25 -19.46
CA ARG A 79 -3.54 3.70 -19.21
C ARG A 79 -2.61 4.71 -18.56
N ASN A 80 -2.73 5.98 -18.96
CA ASN A 80 -1.92 7.06 -18.42
C ASN A 80 -2.70 7.77 -17.31
N PRO A 81 -2.23 7.73 -16.05
CA PRO A 81 -2.93 8.38 -14.94
C PRO A 81 -3.07 9.90 -15.06
N GLU A 82 -2.28 10.56 -15.93
CA GLU A 82 -2.41 12.02 -16.15
C GLU A 82 -3.70 12.41 -16.88
N ASP A 83 -4.28 11.46 -17.64
CA ASP A 83 -5.50 11.69 -18.41
C ASP A 83 -6.78 11.51 -17.57
N LEU A 84 -6.63 11.17 -16.29
CA LEU A 84 -7.73 10.95 -15.37
C LEU A 84 -8.21 12.26 -14.72
N PRO A 85 -9.53 12.49 -14.59
CA PRO A 85 -10.07 13.80 -14.17
C PRO A 85 -10.11 13.96 -12.63
N TRP A 86 -9.03 13.65 -11.92
CA TRP A 86 -9.03 13.66 -10.44
C TRP A 86 -9.33 15.03 -9.85
N GLY A 87 -8.79 16.09 -10.47
CA GLY A 87 -9.05 17.47 -10.04
C GLY A 87 -10.50 17.87 -10.20
N GLU A 88 -11.15 17.53 -11.32
CA GLU A 88 -12.56 17.82 -11.60
C GLU A 88 -13.50 17.06 -10.67
N LEU A 89 -13.09 15.84 -10.28
CA LEU A 89 -13.83 15.00 -9.36
C LEU A 89 -13.60 15.34 -7.89
N ASN A 90 -12.74 16.31 -7.59
CA ASN A 90 -12.36 16.70 -6.23
C ASN A 90 -11.90 15.52 -5.38
N ILE A 91 -11.03 14.67 -5.93
CA ILE A 91 -10.46 13.52 -5.21
C ILE A 91 -9.50 14.03 -4.12
N ASP A 92 -9.63 13.54 -2.90
CA ASP A 92 -8.70 13.83 -1.81
C ASP A 92 -7.50 12.86 -1.83
N VAL A 93 -7.73 11.57 -2.11
CA VAL A 93 -6.70 10.52 -2.12
C VAL A 93 -6.93 9.57 -3.29
N VAL A 94 -5.88 9.27 -4.04
CA VAL A 94 -5.85 8.16 -4.99
C VAL A 94 -5.17 6.96 -4.33
N ILE A 95 -5.83 5.80 -4.38
CA ILE A 95 -5.24 4.51 -4.04
C ILE A 95 -4.63 3.93 -5.30
N GLU A 96 -3.30 3.87 -5.35
CA GLU A 96 -2.55 3.25 -6.45
C GLU A 96 -2.35 1.77 -6.14
N SER A 97 -3.08 0.90 -6.82
CA SER A 97 -3.08 -0.56 -6.61
C SER A 97 -2.94 -1.38 -7.90
N THR A 98 -2.37 -0.77 -8.95
CA THR A 98 -2.06 -1.48 -10.21
C THR A 98 -0.81 -2.36 -10.10
N GLY A 99 0.11 -2.06 -9.17
CA GLY A 99 1.44 -2.67 -9.11
C GLY A 99 2.44 -2.14 -10.14
N VAL A 100 2.04 -1.15 -10.96
CA VAL A 100 2.87 -0.56 -12.04
C VAL A 100 3.57 0.71 -11.58
N PHE A 101 2.87 1.60 -10.88
CA PHE A 101 3.36 2.94 -10.51
C PHE A 101 3.95 2.95 -9.09
N ASN A 102 5.00 2.16 -8.87
CA ASN A 102 5.62 1.93 -7.56
C ASN A 102 6.81 2.86 -7.26
N SER A 103 6.85 4.04 -7.89
CA SER A 103 7.83 5.07 -7.56
C SER A 103 7.16 6.44 -7.41
N LYS A 104 7.80 7.35 -6.69
CA LYS A 104 7.33 8.74 -6.54
C LYS A 104 7.11 9.41 -7.89
N GLU A 105 8.05 9.23 -8.81
CA GLU A 105 8.01 9.81 -10.14
C GLU A 105 6.79 9.31 -10.92
N ALA A 106 6.62 7.98 -10.99
CA ALA A 106 5.53 7.35 -11.70
C ALA A 106 4.16 7.68 -11.08
N ALA A 107 4.01 7.52 -9.75
CA ALA A 107 2.77 7.79 -9.05
C ALA A 107 2.40 9.30 -9.02
N SER A 108 3.37 10.21 -9.21
CA SER A 108 3.10 11.65 -9.32
C SER A 108 2.27 12.01 -10.57
N ALA A 109 2.07 11.11 -11.52
CA ALA A 109 1.11 11.27 -12.60
C ALA A 109 -0.31 11.57 -12.07
N HIS A 110 -0.74 10.89 -11.02
CA HIS A 110 -2.01 11.17 -10.35
C HIS A 110 -2.08 12.57 -9.73
N ARG A 111 -0.94 13.09 -9.25
CA ARG A 111 -0.88 14.46 -8.73
C ARG A 111 -0.99 15.49 -9.83
N ARG A 112 -0.39 15.24 -11.01
CA ARG A 112 -0.54 16.10 -12.19
C ARG A 112 -1.98 16.08 -12.70
N ALA A 113 -2.68 14.96 -12.57
CA ALA A 113 -4.12 14.83 -12.82
C ALA A 113 -5.02 15.53 -11.78
N GLY A 114 -4.43 16.11 -10.72
CA GLY A 114 -5.15 16.92 -9.74
C GLY A 114 -5.41 16.30 -8.38
N ALA A 115 -4.98 15.06 -8.13
CA ALA A 115 -5.10 14.46 -6.80
C ALA A 115 -4.05 15.04 -5.83
N PRO A 116 -4.42 15.54 -4.64
CA PRO A 116 -3.46 16.09 -3.69
C PRO A 116 -2.59 15.02 -3.02
N LYS A 117 -3.11 13.79 -2.88
CA LYS A 117 -2.43 12.66 -2.23
C LYS A 117 -2.56 11.39 -3.05
N VAL A 118 -1.49 10.60 -3.06
CA VAL A 118 -1.43 9.27 -3.65
C VAL A 118 -0.93 8.29 -2.61
N LEU A 119 -1.67 7.22 -2.39
CA LEU A 119 -1.34 6.15 -1.46
C LEU A 119 -1.08 4.87 -2.23
N ILE A 120 0.19 4.47 -2.31
CA ILE A 120 0.63 3.27 -3.04
C ILE A 120 0.44 2.05 -2.15
N SER A 121 -0.28 1.05 -2.65
CA SER A 121 -0.58 -0.21 -1.96
C SER A 121 0.52 -1.26 -2.14
N ALA A 122 1.77 -0.83 -2.16
CA ALA A 122 2.95 -1.68 -2.31
C ALA A 122 4.19 -0.98 -1.74
N PRO A 123 5.29 -1.70 -1.47
CA PRO A 123 6.59 -1.06 -1.23
C PRO A 123 6.98 -0.18 -2.42
N ALA A 124 7.38 1.04 -2.15
CA ALA A 124 7.66 2.04 -3.19
C ALA A 124 8.79 3.00 -2.77
N THR A 125 9.48 3.55 -3.77
CA THR A 125 10.27 4.77 -3.57
C THR A 125 9.33 5.96 -3.57
N CYS A 126 9.16 6.63 -2.42
CA CYS A 126 8.11 7.64 -2.21
C CYS A 126 8.55 8.70 -1.20
N ASP A 127 7.67 9.65 -0.85
CA ASP A 127 7.97 10.68 0.15
C ASP A 127 8.13 10.06 1.55
N ALA A 128 7.26 9.10 1.89
CA ALA A 128 7.30 8.38 3.15
C ALA A 128 6.58 7.03 3.06
N THR A 129 7.07 6.06 3.83
CA THR A 129 6.42 4.76 4.03
C THR A 129 5.90 4.70 5.45
N PHE A 130 4.63 4.31 5.62
CA PHE A 130 4.00 4.19 6.93
C PHE A 130 3.54 2.76 7.22
N VAL A 131 3.70 2.39 8.48
CA VAL A 131 3.07 1.24 9.11
C VAL A 131 2.34 1.76 10.33
N LEU A 132 1.02 1.57 10.38
CA LEU A 132 0.19 2.08 11.47
C LEU A 132 0.61 1.48 12.81
N GLY A 133 0.60 2.32 13.84
CA GLY A 133 1.07 2.00 15.18
C GLY A 133 2.59 1.97 15.34
N VAL A 134 3.36 2.11 14.25
CA VAL A 134 4.83 2.10 14.27
C VAL A 134 5.42 3.48 14.04
N ASN A 135 5.02 4.18 12.97
CA ASN A 135 5.57 5.48 12.58
C ASN A 135 4.55 6.44 11.93
N ASP A 136 3.27 6.15 11.98
CA ASP A 136 2.23 6.99 11.36
C ASP A 136 2.05 8.36 12.06
N ASP A 137 2.53 8.50 13.29
CA ASP A 137 2.62 9.76 14.01
C ASP A 137 3.59 10.76 13.35
N THR A 138 4.50 10.29 12.51
CA THR A 138 5.45 11.12 11.75
C THR A 138 4.87 11.68 10.46
N TYR A 139 3.57 11.43 10.14
CA TYR A 139 2.95 11.93 8.93
C TYR A 139 2.88 13.47 8.89
N ASP A 140 3.51 14.05 7.88
CA ASP A 140 3.45 15.49 7.60
C ASP A 140 2.65 15.76 6.31
N PRO A 141 1.43 16.34 6.43
CA PRO A 141 0.58 16.62 5.28
C PRO A 141 1.16 17.66 4.31
N ALA A 142 2.14 18.47 4.72
CA ALA A 142 2.77 19.47 3.87
C ALA A 142 3.85 18.88 2.95
N HIS A 143 4.49 17.79 3.36
CA HIS A 143 5.64 17.20 2.66
C HIS A 143 5.37 15.80 2.10
N HIS A 144 4.47 15.03 2.72
CA HIS A 144 4.15 13.67 2.29
C HIS A 144 2.95 13.66 1.34
N HIS A 145 3.20 13.55 0.05
CA HIS A 145 2.18 13.57 -1.01
C HIS A 145 2.03 12.23 -1.72
N VAL A 146 3.14 11.54 -1.99
CA VAL A 146 3.16 10.19 -2.51
C VAL A 146 3.66 9.28 -1.40
N ILE A 147 2.80 8.41 -0.90
CA ILE A 147 2.98 7.66 0.35
C ILE A 147 2.85 6.18 0.04
N SER A 148 3.62 5.33 0.72
CA SER A 148 3.47 3.89 0.67
C SER A 148 2.92 3.34 2.00
N ASN A 149 1.98 2.38 1.90
CA ASN A 149 1.51 1.57 3.02
C ASN A 149 2.40 0.34 3.28
N ALA A 150 3.65 0.33 2.78
CA ALA A 150 4.56 -0.81 2.81
C ALA A 150 3.97 -2.08 2.17
N SER A 151 4.39 -3.28 2.61
CA SER A 151 3.81 -4.56 2.22
C SER A 151 2.95 -5.15 3.34
N CYS A 152 2.12 -6.15 3.01
CA CYS A 152 1.36 -6.92 4.01
C CYS A 152 2.29 -7.56 5.05
N THR A 153 3.40 -8.16 4.61
CA THR A 153 4.40 -8.75 5.49
C THR A 153 5.07 -7.71 6.38
N THR A 154 5.39 -6.51 5.86
CA THR A 154 5.97 -5.42 6.68
C THR A 154 4.96 -4.93 7.73
N ASN A 155 3.68 -4.88 7.39
CA ASN A 155 2.62 -4.50 8.34
C ASN A 155 2.46 -5.51 9.49
N CYS A 156 2.70 -6.80 9.25
CA CYS A 156 2.77 -7.81 10.32
C CYS A 156 4.09 -7.71 11.10
N PHE A 157 5.21 -7.64 10.39
CA PHE A 157 6.55 -7.79 10.96
C PHE A 157 7.00 -6.57 11.79
N ALA A 158 6.74 -5.35 11.33
CA ALA A 158 7.19 -4.15 12.04
C ALA A 158 6.58 -4.00 13.45
N PRO A 159 5.30 -4.26 13.70
CA PRO A 159 4.74 -4.36 15.04
C PRO A 159 5.43 -5.41 15.92
N MET A 160 5.74 -6.59 15.38
CA MET A 160 6.46 -7.64 16.12
C MET A 160 7.85 -7.16 16.57
N VAL A 161 8.62 -6.58 15.65
CA VAL A 161 9.94 -6.00 15.93
C VAL A 161 9.83 -4.88 16.96
N LYS A 162 8.81 -4.01 16.83
CA LYS A 162 8.60 -2.89 17.75
C LYS A 162 8.41 -3.35 19.19
N VAL A 163 7.56 -4.36 19.43
CA VAL A 163 7.33 -4.87 20.79
C VAL A 163 8.61 -5.45 21.39
N LEU A 164 9.33 -6.30 20.64
CA LEU A 164 10.58 -6.88 21.12
C LEU A 164 11.65 -5.81 21.40
N ASP A 165 11.79 -4.85 20.48
CA ASP A 165 12.82 -3.84 20.62
C ASP A 165 12.55 -2.84 21.74
N ASP A 166 11.30 -2.42 21.91
CA ASP A 166 10.89 -1.48 22.98
C ASP A 166 11.05 -2.10 24.37
N LYS A 167 10.87 -3.42 24.53
CA LYS A 167 10.94 -4.11 25.83
C LYS A 167 12.35 -4.71 26.12
N PHE A 168 12.96 -5.33 25.13
CA PHE A 168 14.19 -6.13 25.35
C PHE A 168 15.38 -5.63 24.53
N GLY A 169 15.14 -4.80 23.49
CA GLY A 169 16.14 -4.34 22.53
C GLY A 169 16.50 -5.45 21.55
N VAL A 170 16.31 -5.20 20.26
CA VAL A 170 16.73 -6.12 19.18
C VAL A 170 18.12 -5.74 18.71
N VAL A 171 19.04 -6.71 18.70
CA VAL A 171 20.38 -6.56 18.12
C VAL A 171 20.31 -6.77 16.63
N GLU A 172 19.82 -7.93 16.20
CA GLU A 172 19.63 -8.37 14.82
C GLU A 172 18.63 -9.52 14.74
N GLY A 173 18.18 -9.87 13.53
CA GLY A 173 17.32 -11.02 13.38
C GLY A 173 16.98 -11.36 11.93
N LEU A 174 16.54 -12.60 11.74
CA LEU A 174 16.15 -13.16 10.46
C LEU A 174 14.67 -13.55 10.46
N MET A 175 13.99 -13.17 9.39
CA MET A 175 12.56 -13.43 9.22
C MET A 175 12.34 -14.39 8.06
N THR A 176 11.46 -15.36 8.26
CA THR A 176 10.88 -16.18 7.20
C THR A 176 9.37 -15.99 7.20
N THR A 177 8.78 -15.64 6.07
CA THR A 177 7.33 -15.64 5.96
C THR A 177 6.85 -16.82 5.11
N ALA A 178 6.02 -17.70 5.69
CA ALA A 178 5.20 -18.63 4.94
C ALA A 178 3.98 -17.87 4.41
N HIS A 179 3.99 -17.56 3.12
CA HIS A 179 3.07 -16.60 2.51
C HIS A 179 2.15 -17.28 1.50
N GLY A 180 0.88 -16.97 1.54
CA GLY A 180 -0.07 -17.39 0.52
C GLY A 180 0.39 -16.98 -0.89
N TYR A 181 0.04 -17.77 -1.91
CA TYR A 181 0.34 -17.39 -3.29
C TYR A 181 -0.40 -16.11 -3.70
N THR A 182 0.17 -15.37 -4.63
CA THR A 182 -0.43 -14.13 -5.14
C THR A 182 -0.46 -14.12 -6.65
N GLY A 183 -1.19 -13.17 -7.26
CA GLY A 183 -1.26 -13.01 -8.71
C GLY A 183 0.07 -12.70 -9.40
N ASP A 184 1.15 -12.50 -8.64
CA ASP A 184 2.53 -12.38 -9.14
C ASP A 184 3.18 -13.75 -9.47
N GLN A 185 2.56 -14.86 -9.11
CA GLN A 185 3.08 -16.20 -9.37
C GLN A 185 2.37 -16.84 -10.56
N SER A 186 3.11 -17.71 -11.28
CA SER A 186 2.54 -18.52 -12.35
C SER A 186 1.58 -19.58 -11.79
N LEU A 187 0.40 -19.71 -12.40
CA LEU A 187 -0.56 -20.75 -12.06
C LEU A 187 -0.03 -22.14 -12.47
N VAL A 188 0.54 -22.24 -13.66
CA VAL A 188 1.30 -23.36 -14.20
C VAL A 188 2.69 -22.92 -14.58
N ASP A 189 3.64 -23.83 -14.77
CA ASP A 189 5.00 -23.46 -15.16
C ASP A 189 5.01 -22.53 -16.40
N GLY A 190 5.61 -21.36 -16.27
CA GLY A 190 5.61 -20.34 -17.30
C GLY A 190 6.67 -19.27 -17.07
N PRO A 191 6.97 -18.42 -18.08
CA PRO A 191 8.00 -17.40 -17.97
C PRO A 191 7.73 -16.42 -16.82
N HIS A 192 8.76 -16.17 -16.00
CA HIS A 192 8.75 -15.18 -14.93
C HIS A 192 10.17 -14.68 -14.70
N ARG A 193 10.33 -13.39 -14.28
CA ARG A 193 11.65 -12.80 -13.96
C ARG A 193 12.37 -13.50 -12.81
N ASP A 194 11.63 -14.03 -11.83
CA ASP A 194 12.14 -14.91 -10.78
C ASP A 194 11.89 -16.37 -11.21
N PRO A 195 12.95 -17.17 -11.45
CA PRO A 195 12.81 -18.56 -11.92
C PRO A 195 12.01 -19.45 -10.97
N ARG A 196 12.01 -19.16 -9.67
CA ARG A 196 11.23 -19.95 -8.70
C ARG A 196 9.75 -19.61 -8.76
N ARG A 197 9.38 -18.33 -8.97
CA ARG A 197 7.98 -17.91 -9.18
C ARG A 197 7.43 -18.30 -10.55
N ALA A 198 8.28 -18.75 -11.46
CA ALA A 198 7.90 -19.34 -12.74
C ALA A 198 7.21 -20.70 -12.59
N ARG A 199 7.30 -21.34 -11.42
CA ARG A 199 6.75 -22.67 -11.14
C ARG A 199 5.33 -22.55 -10.60
N ALA A 200 4.54 -23.60 -10.85
CA ALA A 200 3.12 -23.70 -10.49
C ALA A 200 2.88 -23.41 -8.99
N ALA A 201 2.13 -22.35 -8.69
CA ALA A 201 1.96 -21.83 -7.34
C ALA A 201 1.19 -22.76 -6.40
N ALA A 202 0.15 -23.44 -6.92
CA ALA A 202 -0.79 -24.20 -6.09
C ALA A 202 -0.30 -25.58 -5.64
N ILE A 203 0.89 -26.00 -6.11
CA ILE A 203 1.44 -27.34 -5.82
C ILE A 203 2.88 -27.34 -5.32
N ASN A 204 3.48 -26.13 -5.15
CA ASN A 204 4.87 -25.98 -4.73
C ASN A 204 5.03 -25.06 -3.52
N ILE A 205 5.99 -25.38 -2.66
CA ILE A 205 6.62 -24.36 -1.79
C ILE A 205 7.66 -23.65 -2.64
N VAL A 206 7.49 -22.32 -2.81
CA VAL A 206 8.35 -21.49 -3.66
C VAL A 206 9.18 -20.54 -2.79
N PRO A 207 10.47 -20.84 -2.50
CA PRO A 207 11.35 -19.89 -1.83
C PRO A 207 11.63 -18.71 -2.74
N THR A 208 11.52 -17.49 -2.22
CA THR A 208 11.76 -16.28 -2.99
C THR A 208 12.24 -15.14 -2.09
N THR A 209 12.77 -14.10 -2.69
CA THR A 209 13.19 -12.91 -1.96
C THR A 209 11.99 -12.12 -1.43
N THR A 210 12.17 -11.42 -0.31
CA THR A 210 11.25 -10.41 0.20
C THR A 210 12.03 -9.18 0.68
N GLY A 211 11.50 -8.01 0.39
CA GLY A 211 12.04 -6.77 0.94
C GLY A 211 11.44 -6.39 2.29
N ALA A 212 10.53 -7.20 2.85
CA ALA A 212 9.73 -6.80 4.01
C ALA A 212 10.57 -6.57 5.28
N ALA A 213 11.55 -7.42 5.55
CA ALA A 213 12.44 -7.26 6.70
C ALA A 213 13.28 -5.98 6.57
N ARG A 214 13.90 -5.76 5.42
CA ARG A 214 14.68 -4.54 5.16
C ARG A 214 13.82 -3.29 5.16
N ALA A 215 12.58 -3.37 4.65
CA ALA A 215 11.63 -2.26 4.67
C ALA A 215 11.23 -1.83 6.09
N THR A 216 11.34 -2.72 7.08
CA THR A 216 11.15 -2.35 8.49
C THR A 216 12.18 -1.30 8.93
N GLY A 217 13.39 -1.29 8.37
CA GLY A 217 14.39 -0.25 8.58
C GLY A 217 13.97 1.14 8.05
N LEU A 218 13.02 1.22 7.11
CA LEU A 218 12.49 2.50 6.62
C LEU A 218 11.52 3.14 7.64
N VAL A 219 10.74 2.31 8.34
CA VAL A 219 9.74 2.77 9.32
C VAL A 219 10.30 2.80 10.75
N MET A 220 11.34 2.00 11.02
CA MET A 220 12.08 1.96 12.28
C MET A 220 13.57 2.15 12.02
N LYS A 221 14.03 3.39 11.88
CA LYS A 221 15.42 3.72 11.45
C LYS A 221 16.52 3.01 12.27
N LYS A 222 16.26 2.75 13.57
CA LYS A 222 17.17 2.01 14.47
C LYS A 222 17.38 0.55 14.08
N MET A 223 16.50 -0.01 13.22
CA MET A 223 16.57 -1.38 12.70
C MET A 223 17.23 -1.48 11.32
N ASN A 224 17.63 -0.37 10.74
CA ASN A 224 18.29 -0.38 9.43
C ASN A 224 19.58 -1.23 9.46
N GLY A 225 19.68 -2.17 8.51
CA GLY A 225 20.83 -3.07 8.40
C GLY A 225 20.90 -4.23 9.42
N LYS A 226 19.89 -4.36 10.30
CA LYS A 226 19.84 -5.39 11.35
C LYS A 226 18.90 -6.54 11.07
N LEU A 227 18.04 -6.37 10.07
CA LEU A 227 16.96 -7.32 9.74
C LEU A 227 17.05 -7.73 8.27
N ASP A 228 16.99 -9.03 8.02
CA ASP A 228 16.83 -9.58 6.68
C ASP A 228 15.90 -10.81 6.71
N GLY A 229 15.58 -11.38 5.54
CA GLY A 229 14.73 -12.56 5.50
C GLY A 229 14.33 -12.98 4.10
N ILE A 230 13.55 -14.09 4.07
CA ILE A 230 13.05 -14.71 2.86
C ILE A 230 11.54 -14.93 2.95
N ALA A 231 10.92 -15.18 1.81
CA ALA A 231 9.55 -15.67 1.74
C ALA A 231 9.54 -17.12 1.21
N LEU A 232 8.69 -17.93 1.79
CA LEU A 232 8.28 -19.23 1.29
C LEU A 232 6.84 -19.10 0.81
N ARG A 233 6.60 -19.01 -0.50
CA ARG A 233 5.24 -19.05 -1.03
C ARG A 233 4.71 -20.47 -0.89
N VAL A 234 3.56 -20.61 -0.26
CA VAL A 234 2.93 -21.92 0.03
C VAL A 234 1.59 -22.04 -0.70
N PRO A 235 1.10 -23.27 -0.95
CA PRO A 235 -0.08 -23.50 -1.79
C PRO A 235 -1.40 -23.24 -1.04
N ILE A 236 -1.55 -22.06 -0.45
CA ILE A 236 -2.79 -21.53 0.13
C ILE A 236 -3.10 -20.15 -0.47
N PRO A 237 -4.37 -19.79 -0.64
CA PRO A 237 -4.75 -18.53 -1.28
C PRO A 237 -4.52 -17.30 -0.38
N ASP A 238 -4.60 -17.45 0.94
CA ASP A 238 -4.54 -16.40 1.94
C ASP A 238 -4.24 -16.98 3.32
N GLY A 239 -3.93 -16.11 4.32
CA GLY A 239 -3.58 -16.53 5.68
C GLY A 239 -2.10 -16.87 5.82
N SER A 240 -1.25 -15.87 5.89
CA SER A 240 0.23 -15.95 5.95
C SER A 240 0.75 -15.92 7.38
N LEU A 241 1.95 -16.50 7.59
CA LEU A 241 2.65 -16.54 8.88
C LEU A 241 4.04 -15.92 8.74
N THR A 242 4.39 -14.98 9.60
CA THR A 242 5.75 -14.48 9.78
C THR A 242 6.41 -15.17 10.97
N ASP A 243 7.51 -15.83 10.73
CA ASP A 243 8.41 -16.44 11.70
C ASP A 243 9.65 -15.55 11.87
N PHE A 244 9.91 -15.08 13.08
CA PHE A 244 11.02 -14.18 13.37
C PHE A 244 11.93 -14.73 14.45
N THR A 245 13.18 -14.97 14.11
CA THR A 245 14.24 -15.33 15.03
C THR A 245 15.16 -14.12 15.25
N ALA A 246 15.32 -13.70 16.49
CA ALA A 246 16.05 -12.49 16.86
C ALA A 246 17.04 -12.72 18.01
N VAL A 247 18.13 -11.95 18.01
CA VAL A 247 19.02 -11.78 19.16
C VAL A 247 18.62 -10.51 19.90
N LEU A 248 18.31 -10.66 21.19
CA LEU A 248 17.93 -9.56 22.06
C LEU A 248 19.15 -9.02 22.83
N LYS A 249 19.12 -7.75 23.27
CA LYS A 249 20.13 -7.17 24.16
C LYS A 249 20.00 -7.69 25.59
N LYS A 250 18.78 -8.06 26.00
CA LYS A 250 18.48 -8.59 27.32
C LYS A 250 17.83 -9.95 27.16
N PRO A 251 18.21 -10.96 27.96
CA PRO A 251 17.53 -12.24 27.95
C PRO A 251 16.05 -12.04 28.37
N ALA A 252 15.16 -12.84 27.79
CA ALA A 252 13.75 -12.81 28.09
C ALA A 252 13.20 -14.23 28.12
N THR A 253 12.31 -14.54 29.07
CA THR A 253 11.58 -15.79 29.09
C THR A 253 10.38 -15.76 28.13
N VAL A 254 9.83 -16.91 27.81
CA VAL A 254 8.61 -17.04 27.00
C VAL A 254 7.47 -16.23 27.59
N GLU A 255 7.28 -16.32 28.93
CA GLU A 255 6.22 -15.61 29.66
C GLU A 255 6.38 -14.09 29.57
N GLN A 256 7.65 -13.61 29.68
CA GLN A 256 7.94 -12.17 29.56
C GLN A 256 7.65 -11.64 28.16
N ILE A 257 8.01 -12.42 27.12
CA ILE A 257 7.72 -12.05 25.73
C ILE A 257 6.21 -12.03 25.50
N ASN A 258 5.51 -13.10 25.87
CA ASN A 258 4.07 -13.22 25.70
C ASN A 258 3.31 -12.11 26.45
N ALA A 259 3.72 -11.78 27.67
CA ALA A 259 3.15 -10.69 28.45
C ALA A 259 3.35 -9.33 27.75
N ALA A 260 4.52 -9.09 27.14
CA ALA A 260 4.80 -7.86 26.41
C ALA A 260 3.88 -7.70 25.17
N PHE A 261 3.67 -8.79 24.41
CA PHE A 261 2.75 -8.80 23.26
C PHE A 261 1.29 -8.64 23.70
N LYS A 262 0.87 -9.34 24.74
CA LYS A 262 -0.48 -9.19 25.34
C LYS A 262 -0.74 -7.76 25.79
N GLU A 263 0.23 -7.13 26.46
CA GLU A 263 0.14 -5.72 26.85
C GLU A 263 -0.01 -4.79 25.63
N ALA A 264 0.82 -4.99 24.59
CA ALA A 264 0.84 -4.16 23.40
C ALA A 264 -0.46 -4.29 22.56
N SER A 265 -1.12 -5.45 22.56
CA SER A 265 -2.40 -5.64 21.88
C SER A 265 -3.57 -4.90 22.56
N LEU A 266 -3.47 -4.66 23.86
CA LEU A 266 -4.56 -4.04 24.64
C LEU A 266 -4.45 -2.53 24.73
N LYS A 267 -3.24 -1.96 24.60
CA LYS A 267 -3.00 -0.52 24.81
C LYS A 267 -1.87 0.04 23.96
N GLY A 268 -1.80 1.36 23.86
CA GLY A 268 -0.77 2.06 23.09
C GLY A 268 -1.06 2.12 21.59
N SER A 269 -0.02 2.40 20.80
CA SER A 269 -0.16 2.62 19.36
C SER A 269 -0.48 1.35 18.56
N LEU A 270 -0.22 0.18 19.14
CA LEU A 270 -0.48 -1.11 18.46
C LEU A 270 -1.86 -1.70 18.76
N LYS A 271 -2.65 -1.06 19.65
CA LYS A 271 -4.04 -1.47 19.87
C LYS A 271 -4.81 -1.43 18.56
N ASN A 272 -5.58 -2.48 18.25
CA ASN A 272 -6.33 -2.70 17.00
C ASN A 272 -5.43 -2.94 15.76
N VAL A 273 -4.10 -2.93 15.91
CA VAL A 273 -3.14 -3.28 14.87
C VAL A 273 -2.55 -4.67 15.13
N LEU A 274 -2.22 -4.94 16.40
CA LEU A 274 -1.72 -6.19 16.90
C LEU A 274 -2.79 -6.88 17.74
N GLU A 275 -3.03 -8.15 17.48
CA GLU A 275 -3.83 -9.05 18.31
C GLU A 275 -2.94 -10.09 18.99
N TYR A 276 -3.42 -10.67 20.08
CA TYR A 276 -2.73 -11.71 20.85
C TYR A 276 -3.62 -12.94 20.91
N SER A 277 -3.08 -14.10 20.51
CA SER A 277 -3.80 -15.38 20.54
C SER A 277 -3.08 -16.41 21.40
N GLU A 278 -3.88 -17.21 22.11
CA GLU A 278 -3.47 -18.43 22.81
C GLU A 278 -4.05 -19.68 22.10
N GLU A 279 -4.81 -19.47 21.01
CA GLU A 279 -5.44 -20.55 20.24
C GLU A 279 -4.46 -21.19 19.25
N PRO A 280 -4.58 -22.49 18.97
CA PRO A 280 -3.74 -23.19 18.00
C PRO A 280 -4.21 -22.92 16.57
N LEU A 281 -3.98 -21.68 16.10
CA LEU A 281 -4.45 -21.18 14.80
C LEU A 281 -3.73 -21.83 13.62
N VAL A 282 -4.45 -21.95 12.51
CA VAL A 282 -3.91 -22.30 11.19
C VAL A 282 -4.34 -21.26 10.15
N SER A 283 -3.78 -21.32 8.95
CA SER A 283 -3.99 -20.29 7.92
C SER A 283 -5.44 -20.00 7.57
N SER A 284 -6.32 -21.00 7.60
CA SER A 284 -7.76 -20.82 7.31
C SER A 284 -8.50 -19.98 8.35
N ASP A 285 -8.02 -19.95 9.60
CA ASP A 285 -8.61 -19.19 10.69
C ASP A 285 -8.29 -17.68 10.57
N ILE A 286 -7.29 -17.36 9.74
CA ILE A 286 -6.76 -16.01 9.54
C ILE A 286 -7.52 -15.28 8.44
N VAL A 287 -8.18 -15.99 7.54
CA VAL A 287 -8.90 -15.40 6.41
C VAL A 287 -10.04 -14.50 6.91
N GLY A 288 -10.04 -13.23 6.47
CA GLY A 288 -11.01 -12.21 6.87
C GLY A 288 -10.62 -11.42 8.13
N GLN A 289 -9.52 -11.76 8.80
CA GLN A 289 -9.08 -11.05 10.00
C GLN A 289 -8.52 -9.66 9.67
N PRO A 290 -8.96 -8.60 10.38
CA PRO A 290 -8.56 -7.24 10.07
C PRO A 290 -7.23 -6.81 10.69
N ALA A 291 -6.68 -7.57 11.64
CA ALA A 291 -5.43 -7.23 12.31
C ALA A 291 -4.23 -7.27 11.35
N SER A 292 -3.25 -6.39 11.57
CA SER A 292 -1.97 -6.46 10.84
C SER A 292 -1.14 -7.66 11.24
N CYS A 293 -1.23 -8.05 12.51
CA CYS A 293 -0.51 -9.16 13.09
C CYS A 293 -1.34 -9.77 14.22
N ILE A 294 -1.55 -11.09 14.17
CA ILE A 294 -2.09 -11.87 15.27
C ILE A 294 -0.90 -12.67 15.85
N PHE A 295 -0.39 -12.20 16.97
CA PHE A 295 0.74 -12.83 17.65
C PHE A 295 0.30 -14.19 18.25
N ASP A 296 0.99 -15.24 17.85
CA ASP A 296 0.74 -16.60 18.33
C ASP A 296 1.65 -16.91 19.52
N SER A 297 1.10 -16.87 20.71
CA SER A 297 1.85 -17.07 21.95
C SER A 297 2.34 -18.51 22.15
N GLY A 298 1.64 -19.48 21.53
CA GLY A 298 1.99 -20.89 21.57
C GLY A 298 3.26 -21.24 20.79
N LEU A 299 3.67 -20.37 19.86
CA LEU A 299 4.87 -20.56 19.03
C LEU A 299 6.09 -19.80 19.54
N THR A 300 6.00 -19.12 20.68
CA THR A 300 7.12 -18.39 21.27
C THR A 300 8.17 -19.34 21.83
N MET A 301 9.45 -19.13 21.47
CA MET A 301 10.59 -19.86 22.00
C MET A 301 11.65 -18.89 22.51
N SER A 302 12.35 -19.28 23.57
CA SER A 302 13.45 -18.52 24.14
C SER A 302 14.62 -19.39 24.56
N MET A 303 15.83 -18.97 24.19
CA MET A 303 17.12 -19.53 24.61
C MET A 303 18.01 -18.37 25.11
N GLY A 304 17.59 -17.75 26.21
CA GLY A 304 18.25 -16.56 26.76
C GLY A 304 18.03 -15.32 25.92
N THR A 305 19.04 -14.90 25.15
CA THR A 305 18.92 -13.75 24.23
C THR A 305 18.47 -14.15 22.82
N LEU A 306 18.56 -15.43 22.46
CA LEU A 306 18.03 -15.92 21.19
C LEU A 306 16.56 -16.28 21.36
N VAL A 307 15.71 -15.60 20.63
CA VAL A 307 14.26 -15.79 20.71
C VAL A 307 13.64 -16.03 19.35
N LYS A 308 12.51 -16.75 19.33
CA LYS A 308 11.70 -16.97 18.15
C LYS A 308 10.26 -16.64 18.46
N ILE A 309 9.62 -15.90 17.59
CA ILE A 309 8.20 -15.52 17.68
C ILE A 309 7.52 -15.69 16.34
N ALA A 310 6.21 -15.87 16.36
CA ALA A 310 5.39 -15.99 15.17
C ALA A 310 4.19 -15.04 15.19
N GLY A 311 3.82 -14.55 14.00
CA GLY A 311 2.65 -13.70 13.83
C GLY A 311 1.91 -14.03 12.54
N TRP A 312 0.62 -14.32 12.68
CA TRP A 312 -0.31 -14.54 11.58
C TRP A 312 -0.83 -13.24 11.00
N TYR A 313 -1.16 -13.23 9.72
CA TYR A 313 -1.81 -12.09 9.08
C TYR A 313 -2.58 -12.50 7.82
N ASP A 314 -3.77 -11.94 7.67
CA ASP A 314 -4.46 -11.98 6.39
C ASP A 314 -3.75 -11.00 5.44
N ASN A 315 -3.05 -11.55 4.45
CA ASN A 315 -2.22 -10.75 3.53
C ASN A 315 -3.04 -9.88 2.56
N GLU A 316 -4.36 -10.06 2.51
CA GLU A 316 -5.30 -9.28 1.72
C GLU A 316 -6.17 -8.38 2.60
N MET A 317 -6.99 -8.93 3.51
CA MET A 317 -7.94 -8.16 4.32
C MET A 317 -7.25 -7.35 5.42
N GLY A 318 -6.31 -7.94 6.16
CA GLY A 318 -5.55 -7.23 7.19
C GLY A 318 -4.77 -6.05 6.60
N TYR A 319 -4.09 -6.27 5.47
CA TYR A 319 -3.41 -5.21 4.74
C TYR A 319 -4.37 -4.13 4.23
N SER A 320 -5.49 -4.54 3.65
CA SER A 320 -6.50 -3.61 3.10
C SER A 320 -7.15 -2.77 4.19
N THR A 321 -7.35 -3.32 5.38
CA THR A 321 -7.85 -2.57 6.54
C THR A 321 -6.87 -1.48 6.96
N ARG A 322 -5.56 -1.76 7.01
CA ARG A 322 -4.53 -0.73 7.27
C ARG A 322 -4.51 0.36 6.19
N LEU A 323 -4.71 -0.04 4.93
CA LEU A 323 -4.79 0.92 3.83
C LEU A 323 -6.00 1.86 3.98
N VAL A 324 -7.16 1.35 4.43
CA VAL A 324 -8.35 2.15 4.76
C VAL A 324 -8.08 3.16 5.87
N GLU A 325 -7.48 2.71 6.95
CA GLU A 325 -7.17 3.58 8.09
C GLU A 325 -6.15 4.66 7.72
N LEU A 326 -5.08 4.30 6.99
CA LEU A 326 -4.10 5.26 6.52
C LEU A 326 -4.73 6.27 5.55
N THR A 327 -5.65 5.84 4.67
CA THR A 327 -6.42 6.74 3.80
C THR A 327 -7.18 7.77 4.61
N THR A 328 -7.81 7.35 5.71
CA THR A 328 -8.56 8.25 6.60
C THR A 328 -7.67 9.27 7.28
N ILE A 329 -6.46 8.87 7.70
CA ILE A 329 -5.47 9.77 8.31
C ILE A 329 -4.98 10.80 7.28
N VAL A 330 -4.58 10.33 6.09
CA VAL A 330 -4.00 11.15 5.02
C VAL A 330 -5.04 12.12 4.43
N GLY A 331 -6.27 11.68 4.23
CA GLY A 331 -7.34 12.49 3.65
C GLY A 331 -7.89 13.56 4.60
N LYS A 332 -7.94 13.30 5.91
CA LYS A 332 -8.47 14.25 6.91
C LYS A 332 -7.47 15.33 7.31
N ARG A 333 -6.19 15.05 7.30
CA ARG A 333 -5.12 16.01 7.62
C ARG A 333 -4.77 16.85 6.40
N LYS A 334 -5.64 17.79 6.00
CA LYS A 334 -5.34 18.77 4.95
C LYS A 334 -4.19 19.68 5.41
N ALA A 335 -3.19 19.89 4.57
CA ALA A 335 -2.16 20.90 4.82
C ALA A 335 -2.84 22.27 5.06
N LYS A 336 -2.41 23.01 6.10
CA LYS A 336 -2.83 24.40 6.23
C LYS A 336 -2.53 25.09 4.91
N LYS A 337 -3.55 25.67 4.24
CA LYS A 337 -3.35 26.44 2.99
C LYS A 337 -2.23 27.44 3.22
N ALA A 338 -1.14 27.33 2.47
CA ALA A 338 -0.13 28.37 2.43
C ALA A 338 -0.84 29.70 2.08
N PRO A 339 -0.52 30.82 2.75
CA PRO A 339 -1.14 32.09 2.43
C PRO A 339 -0.95 32.37 0.93
N ALA A 340 -2.05 32.66 0.24
CA ALA A 340 -2.06 32.90 -1.19
C ALA A 340 -1.00 33.98 -1.50
N LYS A 341 0.02 33.64 -2.30
CA LYS A 341 0.98 34.63 -2.80
C LYS A 341 0.19 35.74 -3.49
N LYS A 342 0.19 36.93 -2.90
CA LYS A 342 -0.40 38.13 -3.53
C LYS A 342 0.15 38.21 -4.96
N LYS A 343 -0.72 38.14 -5.96
CA LYS A 343 -0.34 38.37 -7.36
C LYS A 343 0.38 39.73 -7.42
N ALA A 344 1.63 39.73 -7.88
CA ALA A 344 2.35 40.94 -8.17
C ALA A 344 1.56 41.79 -9.19
N PRO A 345 1.47 43.12 -9.04
CA PRO A 345 0.71 43.96 -9.96
C PRO A 345 1.27 43.81 -11.37
N ALA A 346 0.39 43.58 -12.34
CA ALA A 346 0.74 43.46 -13.75
C ALA A 346 1.49 44.70 -14.22
N LYS A 347 2.75 44.54 -14.65
CA LYS A 347 3.51 45.60 -15.32
C LYS A 347 2.76 46.00 -16.60
N LYS A 348 2.31 47.28 -16.68
CA LYS A 348 1.75 47.87 -17.90
C LYS A 348 2.77 47.74 -19.05
N LYS A 349 2.36 47.06 -20.12
CA LYS A 349 3.14 46.99 -21.37
C LYS A 349 3.28 48.39 -21.94
N ALA A 350 4.51 48.89 -22.07
CA ALA A 350 4.83 50.07 -22.82
C ALA A 350 4.58 49.83 -24.33
N ALA A 351 3.94 50.78 -24.98
CA ALA A 351 3.61 50.72 -26.40
C ALA A 351 4.89 50.69 -27.26
N ALA A 352 5.05 49.65 -28.08
CA ALA A 352 6.15 49.55 -29.02
C ALA A 352 5.93 50.47 -30.24
N LYS A 353 6.88 51.37 -30.50
CA LYS A 353 6.95 52.19 -31.71
C LYS A 353 7.25 51.31 -32.92
N LYS A 354 6.51 51.52 -34.03
CA LYS A 354 6.72 50.86 -35.34
C LYS A 354 8.09 51.24 -35.92
N PRO A 355 8.88 50.26 -36.44
CA PRO A 355 10.05 50.58 -37.24
C PRO A 355 9.69 50.87 -38.70
N ALA A 356 10.43 51.86 -39.30
CA ALA A 356 10.31 52.30 -40.68
C ALA A 356 10.76 51.26 -41.70
N LYS A 357 10.08 51.22 -42.85
CA LYS A 357 10.40 50.42 -44.02
C LYS A 357 11.74 50.82 -44.64
N LYS A 358 12.72 49.93 -44.74
CA LYS A 358 13.85 50.06 -45.69
C LYS A 358 13.66 49.05 -46.81
N LYS A 359 13.58 49.65 -48.04
CA LYS A 359 13.73 48.90 -49.33
C LYS A 359 15.16 48.41 -49.44
N TRP A 360 15.33 47.18 -49.85
CA TRP A 360 16.57 46.72 -50.47
C TRP A 360 16.27 45.81 -51.66
N ALA A 361 17.07 46.04 -52.71
CA ALA A 361 16.97 45.49 -54.06
C ALA A 361 17.66 44.11 -54.19
N PHE A 362 17.23 43.41 -55.20
CA PHE A 362 17.76 42.21 -55.73
C PHE A 362 19.27 42.22 -56.01
N LEU A 363 19.95 41.12 -55.75
CA LEU A 363 21.08 40.66 -56.58
C LEU A 363 21.12 39.15 -56.59
N ASN A 364 20.98 38.62 -57.82
CA ASN A 364 21.24 37.23 -58.23
C ASN A 364 22.71 36.88 -58.09
N SER A 365 23.03 35.65 -57.70
CA SER A 365 24.05 34.87 -58.42
C SER A 365 23.92 33.38 -58.12
N ARG A 366 23.87 32.63 -59.20
CA ARG A 366 23.99 31.14 -59.32
C ARG A 366 25.44 30.70 -59.00
N THR A 367 25.60 29.47 -58.56
CA THR A 367 26.51 28.40 -59.07
C THR A 367 26.51 27.28 -58.04
N LEU A 368 26.00 26.09 -58.24
CA LEU A 368 26.45 24.89 -58.97
C LEU A 368 27.65 24.14 -58.32
N VAL A 369 27.37 22.85 -58.02
CA VAL A 369 28.28 21.68 -58.13
C VAL A 369 29.28 21.48 -56.93
N THR A 370 29.27 20.43 -56.20
CA THR A 370 29.34 18.95 -56.44
C THR A 370 28.75 18.19 -55.29
#